data_f5e20fd9bcfee7d44c3e3414bfa929a8
#
_entry.id   f5e20fd9bcfee7d44c3e3414bfa929a8
#
_cell.length_a   1.000
_cell.length_b   1.000
_cell.length_c   1.000
_cell.angle_alpha   90.00
_cell.angle_beta   90.00
_cell.angle_gamma   90.00
#
_symmetry.space_group_name_H-M   'P 1'
#
loop_
_entity.id
_entity.type
_entity.pdbx_description
1 polymer ?
#
loop_
_entity_poly.entity_id
_entity_poly.type
_entity_poly.pdbx_seq_one_letter_code
_entity_poly.pdbx_strand_id
1 'polypeptide(L)'
;MTLEGVPRIADVVNLMDLLSEMDVHCDFGETTLRIDPTDIKMSPLPAGKIKSLRASYYFMGALLGRFGKAVVGFPGGDDIGPRPIDQHIKGFEALGASVKNENDQIIITAPEDGLHGAKIHLKMPSVGATMNIIMASVTAQGQTIIENAAKEPEIIDLATFLNNMGAVIRGAGTDSIRIEGVEQLSLIHI
;
A
#
# COMPACT_ATOMS: atom_id res chain seq x y z
N MET A 1 -16.20 -0.27 -5.88
CA MET A 1 -15.77 1.16 -5.92
C MET A 1 -15.86 1.67 -7.34
N THR A 2 -16.26 2.94 -7.53
CA THR A 2 -16.29 3.58 -8.85
C THR A 2 -15.43 4.83 -8.81
N LEU A 3 -14.52 4.98 -9.76
CA LEU A 3 -13.68 6.15 -9.96
C LEU A 3 -14.10 6.85 -11.25
N GLU A 4 -14.29 8.17 -11.22
CA GLU A 4 -14.65 8.98 -12.36
C GLU A 4 -13.47 9.85 -12.80
N GLY A 5 -13.43 10.22 -14.09
CA GLY A 5 -12.35 11.05 -14.64
C GLY A 5 -11.01 10.30 -14.76
N VAL A 6 -11.01 8.97 -14.77
CA VAL A 6 -9.79 8.16 -14.87
C VAL A 6 -9.26 8.18 -16.31
N PRO A 7 -8.02 8.62 -16.55
CA PRO A 7 -7.42 8.58 -17.88
C PRO A 7 -7.02 7.16 -18.25
N ARG A 8 -7.21 6.76 -19.51
CA ARG A 8 -6.80 5.43 -19.99
C ARG A 8 -5.33 5.44 -20.43
N ILE A 9 -4.43 5.63 -19.47
CA ILE A 9 -2.99 5.59 -19.67
C ILE A 9 -2.41 4.21 -19.34
N ALA A 10 -1.20 3.92 -19.81
CA ALA A 10 -0.56 2.62 -19.64
C ALA A 10 -0.47 2.17 -18.17
N ASP A 11 -0.15 3.10 -17.26
CA ASP A 11 -0.04 2.78 -15.82
C ASP A 11 -1.36 2.31 -15.21
N VAL A 12 -2.48 2.93 -15.59
CA VAL A 12 -3.82 2.52 -15.13
C VAL A 12 -4.17 1.13 -15.68
N VAL A 13 -3.91 0.88 -16.97
CA VAL A 13 -4.16 -0.44 -17.58
C VAL A 13 -3.30 -1.53 -16.93
N ASN A 14 -2.00 -1.26 -16.73
CA ASN A 14 -1.09 -2.19 -16.06
C ASN A 14 -1.52 -2.47 -14.60
N LEU A 15 -2.04 -1.47 -13.90
CA LEU A 15 -2.56 -1.65 -12.54
C LEU A 15 -3.81 -2.54 -12.54
N MET A 16 -4.73 -2.34 -13.49
CA MET A 16 -5.91 -3.20 -13.64
C MET A 16 -5.51 -4.65 -13.95
N ASP A 17 -4.51 -4.85 -14.80
CA ASP A 17 -3.98 -6.18 -15.10
C ASP A 17 -3.39 -6.87 -13.87
N LEU A 18 -2.69 -6.12 -13.00
CA LEU A 18 -2.18 -6.64 -11.73
C LEU A 18 -3.32 -6.98 -10.75
N LEU A 19 -4.35 -6.15 -10.67
CA LEU A 19 -5.53 -6.42 -9.84
C LEU A 19 -6.28 -7.66 -10.32
N SER A 20 -6.37 -7.86 -11.65
CA SER A 20 -7.02 -9.05 -12.23
C SER A 20 -6.29 -10.35 -11.90
N GLU A 21 -4.94 -10.34 -11.75
CA GLU A 21 -4.17 -11.51 -11.27
C GLU A 21 -4.52 -11.91 -9.83
N MET A 22 -5.19 -11.01 -9.11
CA MET A 22 -5.65 -11.22 -7.74
C MET A 22 -7.16 -11.49 -7.67
N ASP A 23 -7.80 -11.85 -8.77
CA ASP A 23 -9.25 -12.04 -8.90
C ASP A 23 -10.08 -10.79 -8.58
N VAL A 24 -9.52 -9.59 -8.78
CA VAL A 24 -10.27 -8.34 -8.71
C VAL A 24 -10.91 -8.05 -10.06
N HIS A 25 -12.21 -7.85 -10.08
CA HIS A 25 -12.92 -7.50 -11.30
C HIS A 25 -12.83 -6.00 -11.57
N CYS A 26 -12.28 -5.63 -12.74
CA CYS A 26 -12.14 -4.25 -13.18
C CYS A 26 -12.92 -4.03 -14.48
N ASP A 27 -13.82 -3.05 -14.51
CA ASP A 27 -14.57 -2.63 -15.70
C ASP A 27 -14.27 -1.16 -16.00
N PHE A 28 -13.74 -0.90 -17.22
CA PHE A 28 -13.28 0.42 -17.62
C PHE A 28 -14.11 0.94 -18.81
N GLY A 29 -15.00 1.87 -18.52
CA GLY A 29 -15.74 2.65 -19.52
C GLY A 29 -14.86 3.69 -20.22
N GLU A 30 -15.45 4.80 -20.70
CA GLU A 30 -14.68 5.88 -21.36
C GLU A 30 -13.72 6.58 -20.37
N THR A 31 -14.23 7.03 -19.22
CA THR A 31 -13.48 7.71 -18.17
C THR A 31 -13.81 7.19 -16.77
N THR A 32 -14.63 6.15 -16.68
CA THR A 32 -15.08 5.58 -15.41
C THR A 32 -14.49 4.21 -15.23
N LEU A 33 -13.82 3.99 -14.09
CA LEU A 33 -13.27 2.69 -13.70
C LEU A 33 -14.07 2.14 -12.51
N ARG A 34 -14.68 0.98 -12.69
CA ARG A 34 -15.30 0.20 -11.61
C ARG A 34 -14.33 -0.89 -11.15
N ILE A 35 -14.15 -0.98 -9.85
CA ILE A 35 -13.29 -1.98 -9.21
C ILE A 35 -14.12 -2.74 -8.20
N ASP A 36 -14.25 -4.05 -8.39
CA ASP A 36 -14.92 -4.96 -7.46
C ASP A 36 -13.90 -5.94 -6.87
N PRO A 37 -13.50 -5.75 -5.60
CA PRO A 37 -12.55 -6.61 -4.91
C PRO A 37 -13.23 -7.73 -4.10
N THR A 38 -14.48 -8.09 -4.38
CA THR A 38 -15.24 -9.06 -3.59
C THR A 38 -14.53 -10.41 -3.54
N ASP A 39 -14.00 -10.87 -4.68
CA ASP A 39 -13.34 -12.17 -4.82
C ASP A 39 -11.82 -12.10 -4.70
N ILE A 40 -11.27 -10.96 -4.22
CA ILE A 40 -9.82 -10.76 -4.15
C ILE A 40 -9.13 -11.86 -3.35
N LYS A 41 -8.09 -12.45 -3.95
CA LYS A 41 -7.24 -13.46 -3.33
C LYS A 41 -5.80 -12.97 -3.24
N MET A 42 -5.12 -13.44 -2.19
CA MET A 42 -3.68 -13.26 -2.08
C MET A 42 -3.01 -14.15 -3.13
N SER A 43 -2.47 -13.52 -4.18
CA SER A 43 -1.70 -14.17 -5.23
C SER A 43 -0.31 -13.52 -5.33
N PRO A 44 0.76 -14.31 -5.55
CA PRO A 44 2.05 -13.73 -5.87
C PRO A 44 1.95 -12.92 -7.17
N LEU A 45 2.33 -11.66 -7.12
CA LEU A 45 2.26 -10.81 -8.31
C LEU A 45 3.40 -11.14 -9.27
N PRO A 46 3.12 -11.35 -10.57
CA PRO A 46 4.12 -11.76 -11.56
C PRO A 46 5.24 -10.72 -11.70
N ALA A 47 6.49 -11.13 -11.52
CA ALA A 47 7.66 -10.26 -11.56
C ALA A 47 7.77 -9.44 -12.86
N GLY A 48 7.37 -10.01 -14.00
CA GLY A 48 7.36 -9.32 -15.30
C GLY A 48 6.37 -8.15 -15.35
N LYS A 49 5.16 -8.31 -14.81
CA LYS A 49 4.14 -7.24 -14.76
C LYS A 49 4.49 -6.16 -13.74
N ILE A 50 5.10 -6.54 -12.62
CA ILE A 50 5.55 -5.60 -11.59
C ILE A 50 6.65 -4.68 -12.12
N LYS A 51 7.58 -5.21 -12.93
CA LYS A 51 8.65 -4.41 -13.53
C LYS A 51 8.14 -3.34 -14.50
N SER A 52 6.96 -3.53 -15.09
CA SER A 52 6.36 -2.56 -16.02
C SER A 52 5.61 -1.42 -15.31
N LEU A 53 5.29 -1.56 -14.02
CA LEU A 53 4.56 -0.56 -13.25
C LEU A 53 5.34 -0.16 -12.00
N ARG A 54 5.85 1.06 -11.98
CA ARG A 54 6.58 1.57 -10.82
C ARG A 54 5.74 1.61 -9.54
N ALA A 55 4.47 1.97 -9.65
CA ALA A 55 3.55 2.05 -8.52
C ALA A 55 3.24 0.67 -7.88
N SER A 56 3.74 -0.44 -8.47
CA SER A 56 3.53 -1.79 -7.94
C SER A 56 4.05 -1.99 -6.51
N TYR A 57 5.03 -1.19 -6.06
CA TYR A 57 5.51 -1.28 -4.68
C TYR A 57 4.47 -0.89 -3.62
N TYR A 58 3.40 -0.17 -3.99
CA TYR A 58 2.31 0.12 -3.07
C TYR A 58 1.51 -1.13 -2.67
N PHE A 59 1.56 -2.18 -3.48
CA PHE A 59 0.98 -3.47 -3.09
C PHE A 59 1.61 -4.07 -1.83
N MET A 60 2.86 -3.72 -1.48
CA MET A 60 3.50 -4.23 -0.26
C MET A 60 2.68 -3.87 0.99
N GLY A 61 2.39 -2.59 1.19
CA GLY A 61 1.63 -2.13 2.36
C GLY A 61 0.17 -2.56 2.33
N ALA A 62 -0.48 -2.46 1.15
CA ALA A 62 -1.88 -2.81 0.99
C ALA A 62 -2.14 -4.31 1.24
N LEU A 63 -1.32 -5.20 0.67
CA LEU A 63 -1.45 -6.65 0.85
C LEU A 63 -1.07 -7.07 2.27
N LEU A 64 0.00 -6.48 2.83
CA LEU A 64 0.42 -6.77 4.20
C LEU A 64 -0.68 -6.40 5.20
N GLY A 65 -1.28 -5.21 5.08
CA GLY A 65 -2.38 -4.78 5.96
C GLY A 65 -3.65 -5.62 5.80
N ARG A 66 -3.95 -6.07 4.57
CA ARG A 66 -5.18 -6.84 4.30
C ARG A 66 -5.06 -8.33 4.61
N PHE A 67 -3.93 -8.95 4.24
CA PHE A 67 -3.77 -10.41 4.27
C PHE A 67 -2.70 -10.88 5.28
N GLY A 68 -2.02 -9.96 5.97
CA GLY A 68 -0.87 -10.30 6.82
C GLY A 68 0.34 -10.80 6.04
N LYS A 69 0.28 -10.77 4.71
CA LYS A 69 1.36 -11.23 3.84
C LYS A 69 1.36 -10.47 2.51
N ALA A 70 2.55 -10.16 2.01
CA ALA A 70 2.74 -9.64 0.66
C ALA A 70 3.88 -10.39 -0.03
N VAL A 71 3.70 -10.74 -1.30
CA VAL A 71 4.74 -11.31 -2.16
C VAL A 71 4.78 -10.46 -3.43
N VAL A 72 5.81 -9.63 -3.55
CA VAL A 72 5.92 -8.63 -4.62
C VAL A 72 7.30 -8.75 -5.27
N GLY A 73 7.36 -8.79 -6.59
CA GLY A 73 8.63 -8.72 -7.31
C GLY A 73 9.35 -7.39 -7.04
N PHE A 74 10.66 -7.34 -7.25
CA PHE A 74 11.36 -6.07 -7.15
C PHE A 74 10.75 -5.07 -8.14
N PRO A 75 10.37 -3.87 -7.66
CA PRO A 75 9.76 -2.87 -8.50
C PRO A 75 10.73 -2.45 -9.62
N GLY A 76 10.22 -2.43 -10.83
CA GLY A 76 10.90 -1.88 -11.99
C GLY A 76 10.75 -0.36 -12.05
N GLY A 77 10.90 0.18 -13.22
CA GLY A 77 10.71 1.60 -13.54
C GLY A 77 11.80 2.10 -14.46
N ASP A 78 11.72 3.38 -14.81
CA ASP A 78 12.71 4.04 -15.64
C ASP A 78 14.11 3.95 -15.01
N ASP A 79 15.12 3.79 -15.84
CA ASP A 79 16.53 3.66 -15.43
C ASP A 79 17.11 5.00 -14.94
N ILE A 80 16.47 5.59 -13.92
CA ILE A 80 16.86 6.88 -13.31
C ILE A 80 17.77 6.66 -12.08
N GLY A 81 18.23 5.43 -11.86
CA GLY A 81 19.12 5.06 -10.76
C GLY A 81 18.47 4.24 -9.65
N PRO A 82 19.25 3.81 -8.65
CA PRO A 82 18.79 2.93 -7.58
C PRO A 82 17.70 3.60 -6.75
N ARG A 83 16.61 2.87 -6.51
CA ARG A 83 15.47 3.32 -5.70
C ARG A 83 15.35 2.42 -4.49
N PRO A 84 16.04 2.78 -3.41
CA PRO A 84 16.06 1.94 -2.21
C PRO A 84 14.67 1.88 -1.58
N ILE A 85 14.23 0.67 -1.24
CA ILE A 85 13.01 0.40 -0.47
C ILE A 85 13.31 0.14 1.01
N ASP A 86 14.51 0.50 1.45
CA ASP A 86 14.99 0.26 2.82
C ASP A 86 14.09 0.88 3.88
N GLN A 87 13.52 2.06 3.63
CA GLN A 87 12.59 2.70 4.56
C GLN A 87 11.22 2.02 4.62
N HIS A 88 10.76 1.43 3.50
CA HIS A 88 9.55 0.61 3.49
C HIS A 88 9.76 -0.63 4.36
N ILE A 89 10.88 -1.35 4.14
CA ILE A 89 11.25 -2.55 4.89
C ILE A 89 11.35 -2.24 6.38
N LYS A 90 12.10 -1.20 6.76
CA LYS A 90 12.21 -0.77 8.16
C LYS A 90 10.85 -0.44 8.79
N GLY A 91 9.96 0.19 8.03
CA GLY A 91 8.61 0.47 8.49
C GLY A 91 7.82 -0.82 8.79
N PHE A 92 7.87 -1.80 7.89
CA PHE A 92 7.19 -3.08 8.08
C PHE A 92 7.80 -3.90 9.22
N GLU A 93 9.13 -3.93 9.33
CA GLU A 93 9.84 -4.59 10.44
C GLU A 93 9.49 -3.95 11.79
N ALA A 94 9.37 -2.62 11.84
CA ALA A 94 8.94 -1.92 13.06
C ALA A 94 7.52 -2.30 13.48
N LEU A 95 6.62 -2.59 12.51
CA LEU A 95 5.28 -3.12 12.76
C LEU A 95 5.27 -4.61 13.13
N GLY A 96 6.44 -5.26 13.23
CA GLY A 96 6.60 -6.67 13.59
C GLY A 96 6.67 -7.63 12.41
N ALA A 97 6.57 -7.17 11.16
CA ALA A 97 6.66 -8.06 10.01
C ALA A 97 8.08 -8.58 9.78
N SER A 98 8.19 -9.80 9.26
CA SER A 98 9.44 -10.35 8.74
C SER A 98 9.54 -10.09 7.23
N VAL A 99 10.75 -9.73 6.76
CA VAL A 99 11.00 -9.47 5.34
C VAL A 99 12.10 -10.39 4.83
N LYS A 100 11.84 -11.08 3.73
CA LYS A 100 12.80 -11.97 3.06
C LYS A 100 12.87 -11.63 1.58
N ASN A 101 14.07 -11.75 1.02
CA ASN A 101 14.31 -11.61 -0.41
C ASN A 101 14.63 -12.99 -0.99
N GLU A 102 13.74 -13.53 -1.80
CA GLU A 102 13.89 -14.86 -2.40
C GLU A 102 13.42 -14.82 -3.85
N ASN A 103 14.18 -15.40 -4.79
CA ASN A 103 13.80 -15.55 -6.20
C ASN A 103 13.33 -14.25 -6.89
N ASP A 104 14.06 -13.16 -6.72
CA ASP A 104 13.70 -11.82 -7.22
C ASP A 104 12.35 -11.29 -6.68
N GLN A 105 11.91 -11.79 -5.55
CA GLN A 105 10.71 -11.34 -4.86
C GLN A 105 11.02 -10.88 -3.44
N ILE A 106 10.24 -9.92 -2.97
CA ILE A 106 10.19 -9.48 -1.59
C ILE A 106 8.99 -10.15 -0.95
N ILE A 107 9.25 -10.96 0.07
CA ILE A 107 8.23 -11.67 0.84
C ILE A 107 8.15 -10.99 2.20
N ILE A 108 6.98 -10.42 2.52
CA ILE A 108 6.72 -9.75 3.78
C ILE A 108 5.63 -10.53 4.49
N THR A 109 5.84 -10.86 5.75
CA THR A 109 4.90 -11.68 6.52
C THR A 109 4.71 -11.06 7.91
N ALA A 110 3.48 -10.79 8.27
CA ALA A 110 3.09 -10.36 9.62
C ALA A 110 3.29 -11.52 10.63
N PRO A 111 3.48 -11.23 11.93
CA PRO A 111 3.44 -12.25 12.96
C PRO A 111 2.04 -12.90 13.06
N GLU A 112 1.95 -14.05 13.73
CA GLU A 112 0.69 -14.82 13.83
C GLU A 112 -0.43 -14.05 14.50
N ASP A 113 -0.10 -13.15 15.43
CA ASP A 113 -1.03 -12.27 16.13
C ASP A 113 -1.31 -10.94 15.41
N GLY A 114 -0.79 -10.78 14.18
CA GLY A 114 -0.98 -9.60 13.35
C GLY A 114 0.10 -8.53 13.52
N LEU A 115 -0.05 -7.42 12.80
CA LEU A 115 0.85 -6.28 12.91
C LEU A 115 0.57 -5.49 14.19
N HIS A 116 1.63 -4.90 14.77
CA HIS A 116 1.56 -4.07 15.96
C HIS A 116 1.97 -2.64 15.66
N GLY A 117 1.23 -1.68 16.23
CA GLY A 117 1.55 -0.27 16.14
C GLY A 117 2.92 0.05 16.72
N ALA A 118 3.64 0.94 16.07
CA ALA A 118 5.01 1.29 16.43
C ALA A 118 5.32 2.77 16.20
N LYS A 119 6.36 3.26 16.87
CA LYS A 119 6.94 4.57 16.56
C LYS A 119 8.02 4.40 15.51
N ILE A 120 7.81 4.98 14.32
CA ILE A 120 8.65 4.82 13.13
C ILE A 120 9.21 6.19 12.74
N HIS A 121 10.52 6.33 12.77
CA HIS A 121 11.19 7.54 12.30
C HIS A 121 11.82 7.28 10.92
N LEU A 122 11.36 8.00 9.90
CA LEU A 122 11.95 7.94 8.56
C LEU A 122 13.24 8.75 8.51
N LYS A 123 14.32 8.14 7.98
CA LYS A 123 15.62 8.79 7.85
C LYS A 123 15.55 10.05 6.98
N MET A 124 14.68 10.02 5.98
CA MET A 124 14.33 11.14 5.11
C MET A 124 12.85 11.01 4.72
N PRO A 125 12.16 12.12 4.44
CA PRO A 125 10.79 12.06 3.93
C PRO A 125 10.73 11.21 2.66
N SER A 126 9.82 10.26 2.64
CA SER A 126 9.60 9.36 1.50
C SER A 126 8.12 9.13 1.32
N VAL A 127 7.56 9.58 0.19
CA VAL A 127 6.14 9.40 -0.14
C VAL A 127 5.78 7.93 -0.14
N GLY A 128 6.55 7.11 -0.86
CA GLY A 128 6.28 5.69 -0.98
C GLY A 128 6.34 4.94 0.35
N ALA A 129 7.34 5.21 1.19
CA ALA A 129 7.44 4.59 2.51
C ALA A 129 6.29 5.05 3.42
N THR A 130 5.98 6.35 3.45
CA THR A 130 4.88 6.91 4.25
C THR A 130 3.55 6.26 3.88
N MET A 131 3.20 6.20 2.58
CA MET A 131 1.95 5.59 2.12
C MET A 131 1.88 4.08 2.41
N ASN A 132 2.97 3.35 2.19
CA ASN A 132 3.02 1.92 2.48
C ASN A 132 2.86 1.62 3.98
N ILE A 133 3.52 2.40 4.84
CA ILE A 133 3.39 2.26 6.29
C ILE A 133 1.97 2.61 6.73
N ILE A 134 1.36 3.68 6.21
CA ILE A 134 -0.05 4.01 6.47
C ILE A 134 -0.93 2.81 6.13
N MET A 135 -0.86 2.28 4.91
CA MET A 135 -1.71 1.16 4.47
C MET A 135 -1.54 -0.10 5.31
N ALA A 136 -0.32 -0.42 5.75
CA ALA A 136 -0.07 -1.56 6.63
C ALA A 136 -0.56 -1.32 8.07
N SER A 137 -0.53 -0.06 8.55
CA SER A 137 -0.80 0.27 9.94
C SER A 137 -2.27 0.43 10.28
N VAL A 138 -3.14 0.66 9.29
CA VAL A 138 -4.57 0.93 9.56
C VAL A 138 -5.30 -0.23 10.23
N THR A 139 -4.79 -1.44 10.11
CA THR A 139 -5.30 -2.64 10.78
C THR A 139 -4.33 -3.23 11.82
N ALA A 140 -3.21 -2.53 12.12
CA ALA A 140 -2.26 -2.96 13.13
C ALA A 140 -2.82 -2.75 14.55
N GLN A 141 -2.50 -3.63 15.48
CA GLN A 141 -2.96 -3.50 16.87
C GLN A 141 -2.29 -2.31 17.56
N GLY A 142 -3.08 -1.41 18.12
CA GLY A 142 -2.59 -0.23 18.85
C GLY A 142 -2.31 0.97 17.96
N GLN A 143 -1.38 1.82 18.36
CA GLN A 143 -1.08 3.09 17.70
C GLN A 143 0.23 3.04 16.93
N THR A 144 0.22 3.53 15.70
CA THR A 144 1.43 3.80 14.91
C THR A 144 1.67 5.31 14.82
N ILE A 145 2.93 5.73 15.01
CA ILE A 145 3.36 7.11 14.82
C ILE A 145 4.48 7.11 13.78
N ILE A 146 4.27 7.81 12.67
CA ILE A 146 5.29 8.03 11.64
C ILE A 146 5.87 9.42 11.85
N GLU A 147 7.15 9.52 12.18
CA GLU A 147 7.89 10.77 12.28
C GLU A 147 8.73 11.03 11.04
N ASN A 148 8.93 12.29 10.70
CA ASN A 148 9.59 12.74 9.47
C ASN A 148 8.86 12.19 8.22
N ALA A 149 7.54 12.11 8.30
CA ALA A 149 6.67 11.68 7.21
C ALA A 149 6.73 12.65 6.01
N ALA A 150 6.49 12.13 4.83
CA ALA A 150 6.27 12.95 3.64
C ALA A 150 4.95 13.72 3.77
N LYS A 151 4.84 14.87 3.07
CA LYS A 151 3.73 15.84 3.25
C LYS A 151 2.94 16.11 1.96
N GLU A 152 3.27 15.39 0.90
CA GLU A 152 2.71 15.56 -0.43
C GLU A 152 1.19 15.34 -0.42
N PRO A 153 0.44 16.00 -1.33
CA PRO A 153 -1.02 15.97 -1.37
C PRO A 153 -1.61 14.55 -1.42
N GLU A 154 -0.96 13.63 -2.14
CA GLU A 154 -1.41 12.25 -2.28
C GLU A 154 -1.44 11.49 -0.95
N ILE A 155 -0.65 11.90 0.05
CA ILE A 155 -0.71 11.32 1.41
C ILE A 155 -1.98 11.77 2.13
N ILE A 156 -2.38 13.04 1.92
CA ILE A 156 -3.63 13.57 2.47
C ILE A 156 -4.81 12.85 1.82
N ASP A 157 -4.76 12.64 0.50
CA ASP A 157 -5.80 11.94 -0.25
C ASP A 157 -5.95 10.49 0.22
N LEU A 158 -4.84 9.77 0.37
CA LEU A 158 -4.84 8.40 0.92
C LEU A 158 -5.44 8.36 2.33
N ALA A 159 -5.01 9.26 3.22
CA ALA A 159 -5.51 9.31 4.59
C ALA A 159 -7.01 9.65 4.63
N THR A 160 -7.46 10.57 3.78
CA THR A 160 -8.88 10.93 3.65
C THR A 160 -9.69 9.73 3.15
N PHE A 161 -9.20 9.04 2.11
CA PHE A 161 -9.85 7.85 1.58
C PHE A 161 -9.98 6.74 2.65
N LEU A 162 -8.89 6.44 3.35
CA LEU A 162 -8.89 5.42 4.40
C LEU A 162 -9.77 5.82 5.61
N ASN A 163 -9.77 7.11 6.00
CA ASN A 163 -10.65 7.61 7.06
C ASN A 163 -12.13 7.48 6.67
N ASN A 164 -12.48 7.70 5.41
CA ASN A 164 -13.84 7.45 4.91
C ASN A 164 -14.21 5.96 4.95
N MET A 165 -13.22 5.07 4.94
CA MET A 165 -13.41 3.62 5.15
C MET A 165 -13.43 3.21 6.64
N GLY A 166 -13.33 4.15 7.56
CA GLY A 166 -13.36 3.90 9.00
C GLY A 166 -12.00 3.83 9.68
N ALA A 167 -10.90 4.13 8.98
CA ALA A 167 -9.59 4.28 9.61
C ALA A 167 -9.55 5.52 10.52
N VAL A 168 -8.57 5.56 11.40
CA VAL A 168 -8.32 6.70 12.30
C VAL A 168 -6.91 7.23 12.05
N ILE A 169 -6.76 8.11 11.07
CA ILE A 169 -5.49 8.71 10.66
C ILE A 169 -5.55 10.21 10.90
N ARG A 170 -4.54 10.75 11.60
CA ARG A 170 -4.41 12.18 11.91
C ARG A 170 -3.01 12.67 11.56
N GLY A 171 -2.90 13.93 11.18
CA GLY A 171 -1.63 14.59 10.89
C GLY A 171 -1.10 14.35 9.46
N ALA A 172 -1.88 13.76 8.55
CA ALA A 172 -1.51 13.70 7.14
C ALA A 172 -1.25 15.10 6.59
N GLY A 173 -0.19 15.26 5.78
CA GLY A 173 0.30 16.58 5.33
C GLY A 173 1.24 17.28 6.30
N THR A 174 1.52 16.70 7.48
CA THR A 174 2.54 17.18 8.42
C THR A 174 3.69 16.17 8.50
N ASP A 175 4.73 16.50 9.29
CA ASP A 175 5.88 15.59 9.50
C ASP A 175 5.60 14.49 10.53
N SER A 176 4.43 14.49 11.16
CA SER A 176 4.04 13.48 12.14
C SER A 176 2.63 12.98 11.86
N ILE A 177 2.51 11.70 11.51
CA ILE A 177 1.24 11.04 11.23
C ILE A 177 0.96 10.02 12.33
N ARG A 178 -0.25 10.04 12.87
CA ARG A 178 -0.73 9.10 13.90
C ARG A 178 -1.86 8.25 13.33
N ILE A 179 -1.77 6.96 13.56
CA ILE A 179 -2.72 5.98 13.07
C ILE A 179 -3.13 5.09 14.25
N GLU A 180 -4.42 5.06 14.55
CA GLU A 180 -4.99 4.08 15.47
C GLU A 180 -5.49 2.89 14.65
N GLY A 181 -5.05 1.70 14.98
CA GLY A 181 -5.48 0.50 14.27
C GLY A 181 -6.96 0.19 14.50
N VAL A 182 -7.62 -0.27 13.46
CA VAL A 182 -9.03 -0.68 13.48
C VAL A 182 -9.15 -2.15 13.09
N GLU A 183 -10.18 -2.85 13.58
CA GLU A 183 -10.37 -4.27 13.29
C GLU A 183 -10.62 -4.52 11.80
N GLN A 184 -11.36 -3.63 11.15
CA GLN A 184 -11.64 -3.74 9.72
C GLN A 184 -11.98 -2.39 9.09
N LEU A 185 -11.69 -2.27 7.81
CA LEU A 185 -12.12 -1.14 6.97
C LEU A 185 -13.40 -1.51 6.23
N SER A 186 -14.29 -0.54 6.02
CA SER A 186 -15.56 -0.73 5.32
C SER A 186 -15.83 0.42 4.37
N LEU A 187 -16.37 0.13 3.18
CA LEU A 187 -16.82 1.12 2.17
C LEU A 187 -18.27 1.58 2.37
N ILE A 188 -18.79 1.58 3.59
CA ILE A 188 -20.23 1.78 3.84
C ILE A 188 -20.73 3.17 3.43
N HIS A 189 -19.86 4.17 3.24
CA HIS A 189 -20.27 5.56 3.01
C HIS A 189 -19.31 6.36 2.09
N ILE A 190 -18.97 5.83 0.92
CA ILE A 190 -18.29 6.62 -0.11
C ILE A 190 -19.21 6.78 -1.31
#